data_81917e7036752b470c12011fea3cd7bb
#
_entry.id   81917e7036752b470c12011fea3cd7bb
#
_cell.length_a   1.000
_cell.length_b   1.000
_cell.length_c   1.000
_cell.angle_alpha   90.00
_cell.angle_beta   90.00
_cell.angle_gamma   90.00
#
_symmetry.space_group_name_H-M   'P 1'
#
loop_
_entity.id
_entity.type
_entity.pdbx_description
1 polymer ?
#
loop_
_entity_poly.entity_id
_entity_poly.type
_entity_poly.pdbx_seq_one_letter_code
_entity_poly.pdbx_strand_id
1 'polypeptide(L)'
;MVAKTAVENIRIWPDDARVLLDALEAASLSKIFLLHPDPWPKKRHHKRRFIQTETLDAFARLLHKGGELRIATDDADLANWMLSKTWSHPCFDFQADCADDWRQRPDDWPETRYGQKQLAGQPVYFRFLRV
;
A
#
# COMPACT_ATOMS: atom_id res chain seq x y z
N MET A 1 16.10 -8.45 9.13
CA MET A 1 17.48 -8.40 8.64
C MET A 1 17.71 -9.48 7.60
N VAL A 2 18.28 -9.15 6.46
CA VAL A 2 18.55 -10.10 5.36
C VAL A 2 19.98 -10.65 5.35
N ALA A 3 20.72 -10.44 6.42
CA ALA A 3 22.15 -10.73 6.49
C ALA A 3 22.53 -12.22 6.43
N LYS A 4 21.54 -13.14 6.57
CA LYS A 4 21.80 -14.58 6.58
C LYS A 4 21.69 -15.23 5.20
N THR A 5 21.28 -14.49 4.19
CA THR A 5 21.16 -14.97 2.83
C THR A 5 21.98 -14.07 1.91
N ALA A 6 22.62 -14.65 0.91
CA ALA A 6 23.40 -13.90 -0.08
C ALA A 6 22.49 -13.15 -1.07
N VAL A 7 21.45 -12.49 -0.58
CA VAL A 7 20.52 -11.73 -1.41
C VAL A 7 21.09 -10.32 -1.62
N GLU A 8 21.34 -9.96 -2.87
CA GLU A 8 21.97 -8.68 -3.22
C GLU A 8 20.97 -7.63 -3.71
N ASN A 9 19.75 -8.03 -4.01
CA ASN A 9 18.72 -7.18 -4.62
C ASN A 9 17.69 -6.63 -3.62
N ILE A 10 18.02 -6.62 -2.32
CA ILE A 10 17.15 -6.09 -1.26
C ILE A 10 17.86 -4.96 -0.55
N ARG A 11 17.11 -3.89 -0.28
CA ARG A 11 17.52 -2.79 0.58
C ARG A 11 16.48 -2.61 1.68
N ILE A 12 16.93 -2.37 2.91
CA ILE A 12 16.05 -2.16 4.06
C ILE A 12 16.21 -0.72 4.55
N TRP A 13 15.07 -0.05 4.73
CA TRP A 13 15.01 1.28 5.31
C TRP A 13 14.32 1.17 6.68
N PRO A 14 15.09 1.23 7.81
CA PRO A 14 14.54 0.99 9.14
C PRO A 14 14.06 2.27 9.83
N ASP A 15 13.35 3.13 9.12
CA ASP A 15 12.88 4.42 9.58
C ASP A 15 11.56 4.77 8.89
N ASP A 16 11.05 5.97 9.09
CA ASP A 16 9.83 6.45 8.46
C ASP A 16 9.97 6.40 6.93
N ALA A 17 9.13 5.60 6.30
CA ALA A 17 9.15 5.42 4.85
C ALA A 17 8.89 6.72 4.09
N ARG A 18 8.17 7.67 4.67
CA ARG A 18 7.88 8.96 4.02
C ARG A 18 9.15 9.75 3.69
N VAL A 19 10.17 9.62 4.54
CA VAL A 19 11.49 10.24 4.28
C VAL A 19 12.15 9.58 3.06
N LEU A 20 12.07 8.25 2.97
CA LEU A 20 12.62 7.51 1.83
C LEU A 20 11.91 7.89 0.52
N LEU A 21 10.60 8.08 0.55
CA LEU A 21 9.83 8.43 -0.65
C LEU A 21 10.34 9.71 -1.30
N ASP A 22 10.73 10.70 -0.51
CA ASP A 22 11.26 11.97 -1.02
C ASP A 22 12.62 11.83 -1.68
N ALA A 23 13.39 10.81 -1.30
CA ALA A 23 14.75 10.60 -1.78
C ALA A 23 14.83 9.75 -3.06
N LEU A 24 13.78 9.01 -3.40
CA LEU A 24 13.76 8.14 -4.57
C LEU A 24 13.46 8.94 -5.85
N GLU A 25 14.02 8.46 -6.96
CA GLU A 25 13.83 9.11 -8.26
C GLU A 25 12.42 8.90 -8.81
N ALA A 26 11.94 9.87 -9.57
CA ALA A 26 10.66 9.76 -10.27
C ALA A 26 10.66 8.56 -11.23
N ALA A 27 9.52 7.89 -11.35
CA ALA A 27 9.29 6.75 -12.23
C ALA A 27 10.30 5.60 -12.04
N SER A 28 10.82 5.45 -10.83
CA SER A 28 11.82 4.42 -10.50
C SER A 28 11.23 3.11 -10.01
N LEU A 29 9.93 3.07 -9.70
CA LEU A 29 9.28 1.89 -9.12
C LEU A 29 8.23 1.32 -10.07
N SER A 30 8.16 -0.01 -10.13
CA SER A 30 7.11 -0.73 -10.86
C SER A 30 5.94 -1.13 -9.96
N LYS A 31 6.19 -1.36 -8.68
CA LYS A 31 5.15 -1.72 -7.71
C LYS A 31 5.46 -1.12 -6.34
N ILE A 32 4.42 -0.74 -5.65
CA ILE A 32 4.47 -0.35 -4.24
C ILE A 32 3.44 -1.20 -3.49
N PHE A 33 3.87 -1.85 -2.42
CA PHE A 33 3.00 -2.59 -1.51
C PHE A 33 2.90 -1.84 -0.19
N LEU A 34 1.69 -1.47 0.21
CA LEU A 34 1.40 -0.91 1.54
C LEU A 34 0.59 -1.94 2.31
N LEU A 35 1.27 -2.67 3.19
CA LEU A 35 0.71 -3.84 3.85
C LEU A 35 0.46 -3.56 5.33
N HIS A 36 -0.81 -3.61 5.73
CA HIS A 36 -1.26 -3.47 7.11
C HIS A 36 -0.67 -2.25 7.83
N PRO A 37 -0.81 -1.03 7.27
CA PRO A 37 -0.35 0.17 7.95
C PRO A 37 -1.16 0.42 9.23
N ASP A 38 -0.62 1.24 10.12
CA ASP A 38 -1.29 1.58 11.38
C ASP A 38 -2.67 2.18 11.13
N PRO A 39 -3.72 1.66 11.78
CA PRO A 39 -5.09 2.06 11.47
C PRO A 39 -5.50 3.41 12.06
N TRP A 40 -4.84 3.87 13.13
CA TRP A 40 -5.17 5.14 13.79
C TRP A 40 -6.67 5.34 13.95
N PRO A 41 -7.35 4.55 14.82
CA PRO A 41 -8.81 4.50 14.84
C PRO A 41 -9.47 5.78 15.34
N LYS A 42 -8.78 6.55 16.18
CA LYS A 42 -9.34 7.79 16.72
C LYS A 42 -9.38 8.87 15.64
N LYS A 43 -10.51 9.55 15.52
CA LYS A 43 -10.71 10.60 14.52
C LYS A 43 -9.62 11.67 14.53
N ARG A 44 -9.18 12.09 15.73
CA ARG A 44 -8.09 13.09 15.88
C ARG A 44 -6.74 12.61 15.35
N HIS A 45 -6.56 11.29 15.12
CA HIS A 45 -5.34 10.68 14.63
C HIS A 45 -5.41 10.29 13.14
N HIS A 46 -6.53 10.50 12.45
CA HIS A 46 -6.66 10.12 11.04
C HIS A 46 -5.62 10.81 10.16
N LYS A 47 -5.16 12.00 10.53
CA LYS A 47 -4.06 12.70 9.85
C LYS A 47 -2.73 11.96 9.89
N ARG A 48 -2.58 10.96 10.77
CA ARG A 48 -1.39 10.11 10.90
C ARG A 48 -1.44 8.89 9.99
N ARG A 49 -2.60 8.60 9.40
CA ARG A 49 -2.75 7.48 8.46
C ARG A 49 -1.81 7.68 7.28
N PHE A 50 -1.22 6.57 6.81
CA PHE A 50 -0.19 6.66 5.75
C PHE A 50 -0.75 7.22 4.44
N ILE A 51 -1.95 6.80 4.03
CA ILE A 51 -2.58 7.31 2.81
C ILE A 51 -3.20 8.69 3.08
N GLN A 52 -2.57 9.68 2.51
CA GLN A 52 -2.98 11.08 2.43
C GLN A 52 -2.74 11.56 0.99
N THR A 53 -3.23 12.74 0.65
CA THR A 53 -2.98 13.31 -0.68
C THR A 53 -1.49 13.41 -0.96
N GLU A 54 -0.70 13.83 0.01
CA GLU A 54 0.75 14.02 -0.12
C GLU A 54 1.48 12.69 -0.40
N THR A 55 1.13 11.61 0.31
CA THR A 55 1.75 10.31 0.06
C THR A 55 1.29 9.69 -1.24
N LEU A 56 0.04 9.91 -1.63
CA LEU A 56 -0.45 9.47 -2.95
C LEU A 56 0.24 10.22 -4.09
N ASP A 57 0.47 11.52 -3.93
CA ASP A 57 1.25 12.29 -4.90
C ASP A 57 2.68 11.75 -5.02
N ALA A 58 3.30 11.40 -3.89
CA ALA A 58 4.62 10.78 -3.89
C ALA A 58 4.61 9.42 -4.59
N PHE A 59 3.64 8.57 -4.31
CA PHE A 59 3.49 7.28 -4.98
C PHE A 59 3.29 7.44 -6.50
N ALA A 60 2.47 8.41 -6.90
CA ALA A 60 2.24 8.71 -8.32
C ALA A 60 3.53 9.15 -9.02
N ARG A 61 4.33 9.95 -8.34
CA ARG A 61 5.64 10.40 -8.86
C ARG A 61 6.61 9.23 -9.01
N LEU A 62 6.65 8.33 -8.02
CA LEU A 62 7.61 7.24 -7.96
C LEU A 62 7.27 6.09 -8.90
N LEU A 63 5.98 5.79 -9.09
CA LEU A 63 5.55 4.74 -10.00
C LEU A 63 5.62 5.23 -11.44
N HIS A 64 6.21 4.41 -12.31
CA HIS A 64 6.07 4.67 -13.75
C HIS A 64 4.63 4.40 -14.19
N LYS A 65 4.23 4.93 -15.33
CA LYS A 65 2.93 4.62 -15.93
C LYS A 65 2.81 3.10 -16.15
N GLY A 66 1.68 2.54 -15.77
CA GLY A 66 1.47 1.10 -15.79
C GLY A 66 1.95 0.38 -14.54
N GLY A 67 2.63 1.07 -13.63
CA GLY A 67 2.98 0.53 -12.33
C GLY A 67 1.77 0.35 -11.42
N GLU A 68 1.94 -0.36 -10.32
CA GLU A 68 0.83 -0.71 -9.45
C GLU A 68 1.06 -0.29 -8.00
N LEU A 69 0.01 0.24 -7.38
CA LEU A 69 -0.08 0.43 -5.94
C LEU A 69 -0.99 -0.66 -5.38
N ARG A 70 -0.48 -1.46 -4.45
CA ARG A 70 -1.20 -2.56 -3.82
C ARG A 70 -1.30 -2.33 -2.32
N ILE A 71 -2.53 -2.34 -1.81
CA ILE A 71 -2.83 -1.97 -0.43
C ILE A 71 -3.58 -3.12 0.24
N ALA A 72 -3.14 -3.53 1.43
CA ALA A 72 -3.84 -4.54 2.21
C ALA A 72 -4.06 -4.06 3.64
N THR A 73 -5.24 -4.35 4.18
CA THR A 73 -5.59 -4.14 5.58
C THR A 73 -6.73 -5.07 5.99
N ASP A 74 -6.83 -5.37 7.27
CA ASP A 74 -7.96 -6.07 7.87
C ASP A 74 -8.88 -5.13 8.68
N ASP A 75 -8.55 -3.85 8.75
CA ASP A 75 -9.34 -2.85 9.45
C ASP A 75 -10.33 -2.19 8.47
N ALA A 76 -11.63 -2.33 8.73
CA ALA A 76 -12.66 -1.88 7.80
C ALA A 76 -12.70 -0.36 7.63
N ASP A 77 -12.51 0.40 8.70
CA ASP A 77 -12.51 1.86 8.63
C ASP A 77 -11.30 2.38 7.85
N LEU A 78 -10.13 1.81 8.11
CA LEU A 78 -8.93 2.14 7.35
C LEU A 78 -9.07 1.74 5.87
N ALA A 79 -9.68 0.58 5.58
CA ALA A 79 -9.94 0.15 4.22
C ALA A 79 -10.78 1.18 3.45
N ASN A 80 -11.87 1.65 4.06
CA ASN A 80 -12.70 2.69 3.45
C ASN A 80 -11.94 3.98 3.20
N TRP A 81 -11.13 4.39 4.16
CA TRP A 81 -10.28 5.59 4.05
C TRP A 81 -9.32 5.47 2.88
N MET A 82 -8.56 4.39 2.83
CA MET A 82 -7.53 4.18 1.81
C MET A 82 -8.14 4.01 0.42
N LEU A 83 -9.23 3.25 0.32
CA LEU A 83 -9.93 3.06 -0.95
C LEU A 83 -10.49 4.38 -1.47
N SER A 84 -11.19 5.15 -0.63
CA SER A 84 -11.80 6.41 -1.02
C SER A 84 -10.79 7.44 -1.47
N LYS A 85 -9.71 7.59 -0.71
CA LYS A 85 -8.65 8.55 -1.02
C LYS A 85 -7.92 8.21 -2.31
N THR A 86 -7.58 6.94 -2.48
CA THR A 86 -6.83 6.51 -3.66
C THR A 86 -7.72 6.54 -4.92
N TRP A 87 -8.97 6.13 -4.79
CA TRP A 87 -9.95 6.21 -5.88
C TRP A 87 -10.13 7.63 -6.39
N SER A 88 -10.15 8.60 -5.48
CA SER A 88 -10.33 10.00 -5.83
C SER A 88 -9.09 10.63 -6.44
N HIS A 89 -7.93 9.98 -6.37
CA HIS A 89 -6.69 10.51 -6.91
C HIS A 89 -6.63 10.31 -8.43
N PRO A 90 -6.33 11.36 -9.21
CA PRO A 90 -6.42 11.28 -10.68
C PRO A 90 -5.40 10.34 -11.31
N CYS A 91 -4.32 9.99 -10.61
CA CYS A 91 -3.27 9.13 -11.15
C CYS A 91 -3.48 7.65 -10.89
N PHE A 92 -4.53 7.26 -10.17
CA PHE A 92 -4.77 5.85 -9.80
C PHE A 92 -6.13 5.37 -10.28
N ASP A 93 -6.13 4.19 -10.89
CA ASP A 93 -7.33 3.54 -11.41
C ASP A 93 -7.51 2.18 -10.69
N PHE A 94 -8.67 2.01 -10.04
CA PHE A 94 -8.94 0.81 -9.25
C PHE A 94 -9.15 -0.41 -10.16
N GLN A 95 -8.43 -1.49 -9.88
CA GLN A 95 -8.44 -2.70 -10.68
C GLN A 95 -9.27 -3.78 -10.01
N ALA A 96 -10.58 -3.76 -10.22
CA ALA A 96 -11.48 -4.82 -9.75
C ALA A 96 -12.72 -4.89 -10.64
N ASP A 97 -13.08 -6.09 -11.08
CA ASP A 97 -14.30 -6.36 -11.83
C ASP A 97 -15.42 -6.90 -10.93
N CYS A 98 -15.04 -7.57 -9.83
CA CYS A 98 -15.97 -8.12 -8.87
C CYS A 98 -15.39 -8.10 -7.45
N ALA A 99 -16.21 -8.41 -6.46
CA ALA A 99 -15.81 -8.37 -5.06
C ALA A 99 -14.67 -9.33 -4.71
N ASP A 100 -14.61 -10.49 -5.35
CA ASP A 100 -13.53 -11.45 -5.09
C ASP A 100 -12.16 -10.92 -5.45
N ASP A 101 -12.07 -9.96 -6.38
CA ASP A 101 -10.79 -9.35 -6.78
C ASP A 101 -10.11 -8.59 -5.63
N TRP A 102 -10.87 -8.15 -4.63
CA TRP A 102 -10.30 -7.45 -3.47
C TRP A 102 -10.55 -8.17 -2.13
N ARG A 103 -11.37 -9.23 -2.12
CA ARG A 103 -11.61 -10.05 -0.92
C ARG A 103 -10.61 -11.19 -0.78
N GLN A 104 -10.03 -11.65 -1.88
CA GLN A 104 -9.06 -12.75 -1.90
C GLN A 104 -7.69 -12.23 -2.22
N ARG A 105 -6.69 -12.76 -1.52
CA ARG A 105 -5.29 -12.40 -1.79
C ARG A 105 -4.89 -12.91 -3.17
N PRO A 106 -4.45 -12.04 -4.08
CA PRO A 106 -3.90 -12.47 -5.38
C PRO A 106 -2.68 -13.38 -5.21
N ASP A 107 -2.48 -14.31 -6.15
CA ASP A 107 -1.39 -15.29 -6.08
C ASP A 107 0.00 -14.66 -6.07
N ASP A 108 0.16 -13.52 -6.76
CA ASP A 108 1.41 -12.77 -6.84
C ASP A 108 1.60 -11.78 -5.69
N TRP A 109 0.83 -11.92 -4.60
CA TRP A 109 0.83 -11.03 -3.45
C TRP A 109 1.32 -11.79 -2.21
N PRO A 110 2.37 -11.31 -1.53
CA PRO A 110 2.90 -12.02 -0.38
C PRO A 110 1.91 -12.07 0.77
N GLU A 111 1.80 -13.22 1.41
CA GLU A 111 1.02 -13.36 2.61
C GLU A 111 1.85 -12.89 3.81
N THR A 112 1.28 -12.01 4.63
CA THR A 112 1.93 -11.49 5.83
C THR A 112 1.41 -12.16 7.09
N ARG A 113 2.19 -12.08 8.18
CA ARG A 113 1.72 -12.57 9.50
C ARG A 113 0.48 -11.81 9.97
N TYR A 114 0.39 -10.52 9.66
CA TYR A 114 -0.80 -9.73 9.98
C TYR A 114 -2.02 -10.20 9.22
N GLY A 115 -1.89 -10.49 7.94
CA GLY A 115 -2.97 -11.04 7.14
C GLY A 115 -3.44 -12.40 7.65
N GLN A 116 -2.51 -13.26 8.07
CA GLN A 116 -2.82 -14.56 8.65
C GLN A 116 -3.56 -14.44 9.98
N LYS A 117 -3.21 -13.46 10.81
CA LYS A 117 -3.81 -13.27 12.14
C LYS A 117 -5.23 -12.71 12.09
N GLN A 118 -5.58 -11.95 11.07
CA GLN A 118 -6.90 -11.32 10.92
C GLN A 118 -7.35 -10.60 12.20
N LEU A 119 -6.47 -9.76 12.76
CA LEU A 119 -6.65 -9.17 14.09
C LEU A 119 -7.86 -8.22 14.18
N ALA A 120 -8.24 -7.55 13.11
CA ALA A 120 -9.36 -6.62 13.07
C ALA A 120 -10.52 -7.10 12.18
N GLY A 121 -10.35 -8.20 11.44
CA GLY A 121 -11.36 -8.75 10.55
C GLY A 121 -10.76 -9.45 9.34
N GLN A 122 -11.55 -9.63 8.30
CA GLN A 122 -11.09 -10.21 7.04
C GLN A 122 -10.22 -9.22 6.28
N PRO A 123 -9.03 -9.61 5.83
CA PRO A 123 -8.19 -8.74 5.03
C PRO A 123 -8.85 -8.39 3.68
N VAL A 124 -8.57 -7.20 3.20
CA VAL A 124 -8.89 -6.78 1.84
C VAL A 124 -7.62 -6.43 1.09
N TYR A 125 -7.66 -6.53 -0.23
CA TYR A 125 -6.50 -6.41 -1.11
C TYR A 125 -6.87 -5.52 -2.30
N PHE A 126 -6.41 -4.27 -2.29
CA PHE A 126 -6.73 -3.31 -3.33
C PHE A 126 -5.56 -3.17 -4.31
N ARG A 127 -5.86 -3.24 -5.60
CA ARG A 127 -4.91 -2.96 -6.67
C ARG A 127 -5.31 -1.69 -7.40
N PHE A 128 -4.36 -0.81 -7.56
CA PHE A 128 -4.53 0.42 -8.34
C PHE A 128 -3.44 0.49 -9.41
N LEU A 129 -3.86 0.86 -10.61
CA LEU A 129 -2.94 1.10 -11.72
C LEU A 129 -2.55 2.57 -11.76
N ARG A 130 -1.26 2.83 -11.92
CA ARG A 130 -0.75 4.17 -12.17
C ARG A 130 -1.01 4.55 -13.63
N VAL A 131 -1.90 5.45 -13.86
CA VAL A 131 -2.30 5.89 -15.20
C VAL A 131 -1.55 7.15 -15.65
#